data_aa49999580c3f70c7e2da967063dc066
#
_entry.id   aa49999580c3f70c7e2da967063dc066
#
_cell.length_a   1.000
_cell.length_b   1.000
_cell.length_c   1.000
_cell.angle_alpha   90.00
_cell.angle_beta   90.00
_cell.angle_gamma   90.00
#
_symmetry.space_group_name_H-M   'P 1'
#
loop_
_entity.id
_entity.type
_entity.pdbx_description
1 polymer ?
#
loop_
_entity_poly.entity_id
_entity_poly.type
_entity_poly.pdbx_seq_one_letter_code
_entity_poly.pdbx_strand_id
1 'polypeptide(L)'
;LSAQLDARLKEMGVSGYSIENVSQEQDKNGEWRLIDSDKDPSVILLHYPSILEDTINYIPPRVKIEISCLSMDEPTELRPIRSLIGESFDGEDTDAESLVRTVVPTRTFLEKLFLLAEEFQKEKPRSVRMSRHLYDLEKLMDTEYGKEALSNRELYDAIVEHRKAYYALKYVNYDSHTPSTINFTI
;
A
#
# COMPACT_ATOMS: atom_id res chain seq x y z
N LEU A 1 -12.89 9.44 -10.99
CA LEU A 1 -12.35 9.73 -9.66
C LEU A 1 -11.66 11.09 -9.61
N SER A 2 -10.69 11.41 -10.51
CA SER A 2 -9.98 12.72 -10.52
C SER A 2 -10.93 13.91 -10.59
N ALA A 3 -11.94 13.86 -11.48
CA ALA A 3 -12.94 14.92 -11.59
C ALA A 3 -13.81 15.07 -10.32
N GLN A 4 -14.12 13.95 -9.64
CA GLN A 4 -14.85 13.97 -8.37
C GLN A 4 -14.00 14.55 -7.24
N LEU A 5 -12.70 14.20 -7.22
CA LEU A 5 -11.74 14.76 -6.27
C LEU A 5 -11.63 16.27 -6.45
N ASP A 6 -11.46 16.74 -7.69
CA ASP A 6 -11.38 18.16 -8.03
C ASP A 6 -12.64 18.93 -7.60
N ALA A 7 -13.82 18.38 -7.92
CA ALA A 7 -15.09 18.97 -7.52
C ALA A 7 -15.19 19.11 -5.99
N ARG A 8 -14.82 18.06 -5.26
CA ARG A 8 -14.90 18.05 -3.80
C ARG A 8 -13.93 19.03 -3.15
N LEU A 9 -12.71 19.12 -3.65
CA LEU A 9 -11.72 20.09 -3.16
C LEU A 9 -12.19 21.54 -3.37
N LYS A 10 -12.81 21.83 -4.53
CA LYS A 10 -13.40 23.14 -4.80
C LYS A 10 -14.58 23.47 -3.88
N GLU A 11 -15.46 22.50 -3.62
CA GLU A 11 -16.55 22.67 -2.65
C GLU A 11 -16.03 22.98 -1.23
N MET A 12 -14.90 22.40 -0.86
CA MET A 12 -14.24 22.65 0.42
C MET A 12 -13.44 23.97 0.46
N GLY A 13 -13.42 24.72 -0.64
CA GLY A 13 -12.68 25.98 -0.74
C GLY A 13 -11.16 25.80 -0.87
N VAL A 14 -10.67 24.59 -1.15
CA VAL A 14 -9.24 24.34 -1.35
C VAL A 14 -8.81 24.91 -2.69
N SER A 15 -7.68 25.60 -2.72
CA SER A 15 -7.11 26.22 -3.92
C SER A 15 -5.59 26.02 -3.99
N GLY A 16 -4.97 26.35 -5.12
CA GLY A 16 -3.52 26.27 -5.30
C GLY A 16 -2.99 24.84 -5.54
N TYR A 17 -3.84 23.87 -5.82
CA TYR A 17 -3.46 22.50 -6.16
C TYR A 17 -3.56 22.23 -7.66
N SER A 18 -2.93 21.14 -8.10
CA SER A 18 -3.15 20.53 -9.42
C SER A 18 -3.27 19.02 -9.31
N ILE A 19 -4.06 18.43 -10.21
CA ILE A 19 -4.29 16.98 -10.27
C ILE A 19 -3.68 16.44 -11.56
N GLU A 20 -2.81 15.44 -11.41
CA GLU A 20 -2.16 14.72 -12.50
C GLU A 20 -2.61 13.25 -12.48
N ASN A 21 -3.06 12.72 -13.62
CA ASN A 21 -3.26 11.30 -13.81
C ASN A 21 -2.00 10.73 -14.46
N VAL A 22 -1.30 9.87 -13.74
CA VAL A 22 -0.07 9.26 -14.23
C VAL A 22 -0.43 8.15 -15.22
N SER A 23 -0.12 8.38 -16.50
CA SER A 23 -0.38 7.43 -17.59
C SER A 23 0.88 6.81 -18.17
N GLN A 24 2.04 7.27 -17.74
CA GLN A 24 3.34 6.81 -18.23
C GLN A 24 4.33 6.66 -17.07
N GLU A 25 5.25 5.71 -17.21
CA GLU A 25 6.38 5.52 -16.31
C GLU A 25 7.66 5.30 -17.11
N GLN A 26 8.82 5.51 -16.49
CA GLN A 26 10.09 5.16 -17.10
C GLN A 26 10.41 3.69 -16.85
N ASP A 27 10.81 2.99 -17.89
CA ASP A 27 11.32 1.63 -17.81
C ASP A 27 12.76 1.59 -17.22
N LYS A 28 13.35 0.39 -17.14
CA LYS A 28 14.69 0.19 -16.59
C LYS A 28 15.80 0.91 -17.38
N ASN A 29 15.52 1.28 -18.63
CA ASN A 29 16.45 1.99 -19.53
C ASN A 29 16.19 3.50 -19.53
N GLY A 30 15.19 3.99 -18.77
CA GLY A 30 14.78 5.38 -18.74
C GLY A 30 13.85 5.80 -19.87
N GLU A 31 13.36 4.86 -20.68
CA GLU A 31 12.39 5.15 -21.73
C GLU A 31 10.97 5.22 -21.18
N TRP A 32 10.18 6.20 -21.67
CA TRP A 32 8.80 6.37 -21.26
C TRP A 32 7.90 5.31 -21.92
N ARG A 33 7.17 4.56 -21.11
CA ARG A 33 6.14 3.61 -21.55
C ARG A 33 4.79 3.95 -20.95
N LEU A 34 3.70 3.57 -21.63
CA LEU A 34 2.37 3.60 -21.03
C LEU A 34 2.30 2.57 -19.91
N ILE A 35 1.64 2.97 -18.82
CA ILE A 35 1.32 2.06 -17.72
C ILE A 35 0.28 1.05 -18.23
N ASP A 36 0.56 -0.22 -18.03
CA ASP A 36 -0.37 -1.31 -18.34
C ASP A 36 -1.48 -1.33 -17.26
N SER A 37 -2.65 -0.85 -17.62
CA SER A 37 -3.79 -0.71 -16.72
C SER A 37 -4.31 -2.02 -16.14
N ASP A 38 -3.96 -3.15 -16.76
CA ASP A 38 -4.41 -4.48 -16.30
C ASP A 38 -3.56 -5.02 -15.14
N LYS A 39 -2.35 -4.48 -14.96
CA LYS A 39 -1.39 -4.98 -13.97
C LYS A 39 -0.88 -3.93 -13.00
N ASP A 40 -0.79 -2.69 -13.45
CA ASP A 40 -0.24 -1.59 -12.67
C ASP A 40 -1.37 -0.78 -12.02
N PRO A 41 -1.19 -0.27 -10.78
CA PRO A 41 -2.19 0.57 -10.17
C PRO A 41 -2.37 1.87 -10.96
N SER A 42 -3.60 2.35 -11.09
CA SER A 42 -3.87 3.71 -11.54
C SER A 42 -3.39 4.70 -10.49
N VAL A 43 -2.61 5.68 -10.89
CA VAL A 43 -1.99 6.66 -9.99
C VAL A 43 -2.52 8.05 -10.27
N ILE A 44 -3.01 8.72 -9.23
CA ILE A 44 -3.37 10.13 -9.24
C ILE A 44 -2.41 10.86 -8.30
N LEU A 45 -1.80 11.94 -8.78
CA LEU A 45 -0.99 12.83 -7.97
C LEU A 45 -1.75 14.15 -7.75
N LEU A 46 -1.95 14.48 -6.49
CA LEU A 46 -2.46 15.79 -6.06
C LEU A 46 -1.27 16.61 -5.59
N HIS A 47 -0.82 17.54 -6.41
CA HIS A 47 0.26 18.46 -6.10
C HIS A 47 -0.26 19.68 -5.34
N TYR A 48 0.51 20.15 -4.37
CA TYR A 48 0.22 21.36 -3.62
C TYR A 48 1.51 22.17 -3.38
N PRO A 49 1.42 23.50 -3.21
CA PRO A 49 2.61 24.30 -2.90
C PRO A 49 3.13 23.96 -1.49
N SER A 50 4.44 23.71 -1.37
CA SER A 50 5.05 23.57 -0.06
C SER A 50 5.05 24.93 0.65
N ILE A 51 4.68 24.93 1.93
CA ILE A 51 4.83 26.08 2.83
C ILE A 51 6.19 26.06 3.56
N LEU A 52 6.93 24.96 3.43
CA LEU A 52 8.24 24.80 4.02
C LEU A 52 9.31 25.07 2.95
N GLU A 53 10.39 25.73 3.34
CA GLU A 53 11.59 25.80 2.49
C GLU A 53 12.16 24.38 2.38
N ASP A 54 12.14 23.83 1.18
CA ASP A 54 12.56 22.46 0.93
C ASP A 54 14.07 22.35 0.93
N THR A 55 14.61 21.97 2.06
CA THR A 55 16.03 21.67 2.21
C THR A 55 16.37 20.20 1.94
N ILE A 56 15.36 19.33 1.82
CA ILE A 56 15.52 17.90 1.65
C ILE A 56 14.48 17.39 0.63
N ASN A 57 14.87 17.23 -0.62
CA ASN A 57 14.07 16.67 -1.73
C ASN A 57 13.63 15.19 -1.52
N TYR A 58 13.32 14.79 -0.29
CA TYR A 58 12.99 13.41 0.03
C TYR A 58 11.50 13.12 -0.11
N ILE A 59 10.66 14.06 0.28
CA ILE A 59 9.20 13.95 0.18
C ILE A 59 8.69 15.12 -0.65
N PRO A 60 8.30 14.88 -1.92
CA PRO A 60 7.72 15.94 -2.74
C PRO A 60 6.36 16.38 -2.19
N PRO A 61 5.98 17.68 -2.35
CA PRO A 61 4.72 18.24 -1.85
C PRO A 61 3.54 17.75 -2.70
N ARG A 62 3.18 16.50 -2.52
CA ARG A 62 2.07 15.86 -3.22
C ARG A 62 1.47 14.72 -2.42
N VAL A 63 0.18 14.48 -2.61
CA VAL A 63 -0.50 13.26 -2.18
C VAL A 63 -0.53 12.31 -3.38
N LYS A 64 -0.06 11.08 -3.18
CA LYS A 64 -0.13 10.01 -4.18
C LYS A 64 -1.30 9.08 -3.83
N ILE A 65 -2.23 8.94 -4.76
CA ILE A 65 -3.38 8.03 -4.66
C ILE A 65 -3.13 6.88 -5.65
N GLU A 66 -2.98 5.68 -5.13
CA GLU A 66 -2.80 4.46 -5.92
C GLU A 66 -4.07 3.63 -5.84
N ILE A 67 -4.61 3.25 -7.00
CA ILE A 67 -5.86 2.51 -7.13
C ILE A 67 -5.53 1.22 -7.87
N SER A 68 -5.78 0.08 -7.22
CA SER A 68 -5.55 -1.23 -7.80
C SER A 68 -6.81 -2.09 -7.67
N CYS A 69 -7.06 -2.93 -8.66
CA CYS A 69 -8.14 -3.93 -8.67
C CYS A 69 -7.61 -5.34 -8.34
N LEU A 70 -6.36 -5.46 -7.90
CA LEU A 70 -5.72 -6.75 -7.62
C LEU A 70 -6.01 -7.29 -6.21
N SER A 71 -6.74 -6.55 -5.37
CA SER A 71 -7.11 -7.01 -4.05
C SER A 71 -8.28 -8.01 -4.09
N MET A 72 -8.28 -8.95 -3.14
CA MET A 72 -9.43 -9.80 -2.85
C MET A 72 -10.58 -8.98 -2.25
N ASP A 73 -11.74 -9.61 -2.07
CA ASP A 73 -12.76 -9.14 -1.13
C ASP A 73 -12.22 -9.34 0.31
N GLU A 74 -11.60 -8.31 0.82
CA GLU A 74 -10.84 -8.33 2.05
C GLU A 74 -11.75 -8.15 3.27
N PRO A 75 -11.48 -8.82 4.40
CA PRO A 75 -12.11 -8.43 5.65
C PRO A 75 -11.67 -7.02 6.02
N THR A 76 -12.64 -6.13 6.13
CA THR A 76 -12.43 -4.72 6.43
C THR A 76 -13.27 -4.28 7.62
N GLU A 77 -12.80 -3.27 8.33
CA GLU A 77 -13.52 -2.59 9.38
C GLU A 77 -13.45 -1.07 9.21
N LEU A 78 -14.44 -0.37 9.74
CA LEU A 78 -14.39 1.08 9.81
C LEU A 78 -13.53 1.50 10.99
N ARG A 79 -12.46 2.23 10.72
CA ARG A 79 -11.55 2.78 11.73
C ARG A 79 -11.58 4.29 11.72
N PRO A 80 -11.68 4.94 12.86
CA PRO A 80 -11.44 6.37 12.96
C PRO A 80 -9.95 6.64 12.71
N ILE A 81 -9.67 7.48 11.73
CA ILE A 81 -8.32 7.97 11.44
C ILE A 81 -8.29 9.44 11.77
N ARG A 82 -7.41 9.83 12.66
CA ARG A 82 -7.19 11.21 13.07
C ARG A 82 -5.88 11.73 12.52
N SER A 83 -5.84 12.99 12.14
CA SER A 83 -4.61 13.63 11.70
C SER A 83 -3.66 13.82 12.89
N LEU A 84 -2.33 13.74 12.65
CA LEU A 84 -1.33 14.02 13.68
C LEU A 84 -1.43 15.47 14.21
N ILE A 85 -1.89 16.40 13.37
CA ILE A 85 -2.15 17.78 13.79
C ILE A 85 -3.35 17.79 14.76
N GLY A 86 -4.44 17.12 14.40
CA GLY A 86 -5.60 17.00 15.26
C GLY A 86 -5.34 16.30 16.59
N GLU A 87 -4.41 15.32 16.62
CA GLU A 87 -3.95 14.69 17.87
C GLU A 87 -3.13 15.65 18.74
N SER A 88 -2.33 16.53 18.12
CA SER A 88 -1.43 17.46 18.81
C SER A 88 -2.14 18.76 19.25
N PHE A 89 -3.16 19.19 18.51
CA PHE A 89 -3.88 20.45 18.69
C PHE A 89 -5.39 20.18 18.80
N ASP A 90 -5.78 19.55 19.90
CA ASP A 90 -7.16 19.14 20.14
C ASP A 90 -8.11 20.37 20.18
N GLY A 91 -9.17 20.31 19.35
CA GLY A 91 -10.17 21.37 19.24
C GLY A 91 -9.86 22.47 18.21
N GLU A 92 -8.66 22.54 17.64
CA GLU A 92 -8.34 23.52 16.57
C GLU A 92 -8.66 22.99 15.17
N ASP A 93 -8.67 21.66 14.98
CA ASP A 93 -9.04 20.99 13.74
C ASP A 93 -10.36 20.22 13.92
N THR A 94 -11.47 20.81 13.46
CA THR A 94 -12.80 20.22 13.59
C THR A 94 -13.00 19.01 12.67
N ASP A 95 -12.22 18.89 11.61
CA ASP A 95 -12.27 17.82 10.61
C ASP A 95 -11.11 16.82 10.77
N ALA A 96 -10.48 16.81 11.95
CA ALA A 96 -9.31 15.99 12.25
C ALA A 96 -9.54 14.48 12.14
N GLU A 97 -10.78 14.02 12.23
CA GLU A 97 -11.13 12.61 12.24
C GLU A 97 -12.00 12.21 11.05
N SER A 98 -11.66 11.09 10.43
CA SER A 98 -12.44 10.47 9.36
C SER A 98 -12.59 8.97 9.59
N LEU A 99 -13.79 8.44 9.32
CA LEU A 99 -14.01 6.99 9.31
C LEU A 99 -13.56 6.41 7.98
N VAL A 100 -12.55 5.57 8.04
CA VAL A 100 -11.96 4.94 6.85
C VAL A 100 -12.17 3.43 6.91
N ARG A 101 -12.62 2.84 5.81
CA ARG A 101 -12.67 1.39 5.67
C ARG A 101 -11.25 0.87 5.47
N THR A 102 -10.76 0.13 6.45
CA THR A 102 -9.38 -0.37 6.50
C THR A 102 -9.37 -1.89 6.49
N VAL A 103 -8.39 -2.48 5.82
CA VAL A 103 -8.12 -3.92 5.88
C VAL A 103 -7.66 -4.28 7.28
N VAL A 104 -8.15 -5.40 7.82
CA VAL A 104 -7.74 -5.86 9.16
C VAL A 104 -6.25 -6.22 9.19
N PRO A 105 -5.54 -5.95 10.28
CA PRO A 105 -4.10 -6.17 10.37
C PRO A 105 -3.67 -7.63 10.16
N THR A 106 -4.51 -8.60 10.50
CA THR A 106 -4.33 -10.04 10.23
C THR A 106 -3.99 -10.30 8.76
N ARG A 107 -4.78 -9.70 7.86
CA ARG A 107 -4.55 -9.79 6.43
C ARG A 107 -3.25 -9.10 6.02
N THR A 108 -3.01 -7.90 6.52
CA THR A 108 -1.80 -7.12 6.24
C THR A 108 -0.54 -7.90 6.64
N PHE A 109 -0.55 -8.62 7.75
CA PHE A 109 0.55 -9.46 8.19
C PHE A 109 0.91 -10.53 7.14
N LEU A 110 -0.09 -11.29 6.68
CA LEU A 110 0.11 -12.35 5.68
C LEU A 110 0.57 -11.78 4.32
N GLU A 111 0.01 -10.66 3.87
CA GLU A 111 0.43 -10.03 2.61
C GLU A 111 1.90 -9.61 2.63
N LYS A 112 2.38 -9.07 3.76
CA LYS A 112 3.79 -8.70 3.90
C LYS A 112 4.70 -9.92 3.97
N LEU A 113 4.26 -10.99 4.61
CA LEU A 113 4.98 -12.26 4.65
C LEU A 113 5.14 -12.85 3.25
N PHE A 114 4.06 -12.94 2.47
CA PHE A 114 4.11 -13.44 1.10
C PHE A 114 4.94 -12.55 0.17
N LEU A 115 4.81 -11.22 0.31
CA LEU A 115 5.60 -10.27 -0.46
C LEU A 115 7.11 -10.49 -0.26
N LEU A 116 7.55 -10.73 0.97
CA LEU A 116 8.95 -11.02 1.28
C LEU A 116 9.37 -12.40 0.73
N ALA A 117 8.53 -13.41 0.91
CA ALA A 117 8.81 -14.76 0.39
C ALA A 117 8.94 -14.76 -1.15
N GLU A 118 8.11 -14.01 -1.85
CA GLU A 118 8.19 -13.83 -3.30
C GLU A 118 9.44 -13.05 -3.72
N GLU A 119 9.76 -11.96 -2.98
CA GLU A 119 10.94 -11.16 -3.30
C GLU A 119 12.22 -11.98 -3.15
N PHE A 120 12.32 -12.82 -2.14
CA PHE A 120 13.53 -13.64 -1.88
C PHE A 120 13.66 -14.86 -2.81
N GLN A 121 12.64 -15.20 -3.58
CA GLN A 121 12.74 -16.18 -4.66
C GLN A 121 13.36 -15.61 -5.95
N LYS A 122 13.60 -14.31 -6.03
CA LYS A 122 14.31 -13.71 -7.16
C LYS A 122 15.79 -14.06 -7.11
N GLU A 123 16.39 -14.23 -8.27
CA GLU A 123 17.85 -14.38 -8.41
C GLU A 123 18.62 -13.19 -7.79
N LYS A 124 18.05 -11.99 -7.88
CA LYS A 124 18.57 -10.76 -7.26
C LYS A 124 17.46 -10.08 -6.48
N PRO A 125 17.29 -10.44 -5.20
CA PRO A 125 16.30 -9.81 -4.35
C PRO A 125 16.56 -8.31 -4.18
N ARG A 126 15.50 -7.52 -4.15
CA ARG A 126 15.58 -6.11 -3.88
C ARG A 126 15.80 -5.88 -2.38
N SER A 127 16.82 -5.10 -2.02
CA SER A 127 17.08 -4.70 -0.63
C SER A 127 16.45 -3.36 -0.27
N VAL A 128 16.36 -2.44 -1.25
CA VAL A 128 15.87 -1.08 -1.01
C VAL A 128 14.41 -1.09 -0.59
N ARG A 129 14.12 -0.44 0.54
CA ARG A 129 12.79 -0.28 1.14
C ARG A 129 12.11 -1.60 1.58
N MET A 130 12.84 -2.71 1.68
CA MET A 130 12.30 -3.98 2.18
C MET A 130 12.27 -4.05 3.70
N SER A 131 13.18 -3.35 4.38
CA SER A 131 13.24 -3.29 5.86
C SER A 131 11.94 -2.83 6.52
N ARG A 132 11.15 -1.97 5.86
CA ARG A 132 9.83 -1.55 6.37
C ARG A 132 8.86 -2.72 6.52
N HIS A 133 8.89 -3.69 5.60
CA HIS A 133 8.02 -4.87 5.66
C HIS A 133 8.45 -5.82 6.78
N LEU A 134 9.75 -5.96 7.02
CA LEU A 134 10.28 -6.71 8.17
C LEU A 134 9.90 -6.04 9.49
N TYR A 135 9.99 -4.70 9.55
CA TYR A 135 9.55 -3.93 10.71
C TYR A 135 8.06 -4.15 11.01
N ASP A 136 7.21 -4.08 9.98
CA ASP A 136 5.78 -4.28 10.14
C ASP A 136 5.46 -5.71 10.62
N LEU A 137 6.16 -6.73 10.09
CA LEU A 137 6.00 -8.12 10.56
C LEU A 137 6.42 -8.25 12.02
N GLU A 138 7.56 -7.67 12.41
CA GLU A 138 8.02 -7.68 13.81
C GLU A 138 7.01 -7.02 14.74
N LYS A 139 6.41 -5.90 14.33
CA LYS A 139 5.41 -5.21 15.14
C LYS A 139 4.08 -5.95 15.26
N LEU A 140 3.71 -6.72 14.24
CA LEU A 140 2.43 -7.43 14.20
C LEU A 140 2.50 -8.85 14.78
N MET A 141 3.66 -9.53 14.69
CA MET A 141 3.76 -10.96 14.99
C MET A 141 3.33 -11.36 16.41
N ASP A 142 3.58 -10.51 17.40
CA ASP A 142 3.25 -10.78 18.81
C ASP A 142 1.87 -10.29 19.22
N THR A 143 1.17 -9.59 18.31
CA THR A 143 -0.20 -9.14 18.53
C THR A 143 -1.21 -10.27 18.35
N GLU A 144 -2.46 -10.03 18.75
CA GLU A 144 -3.58 -10.93 18.46
C GLU A 144 -3.75 -11.16 16.93
N TYR A 145 -3.51 -10.13 16.12
CA TYR A 145 -3.62 -10.18 14.66
C TYR A 145 -2.56 -11.11 14.03
N GLY A 146 -1.32 -11.06 14.49
CA GLY A 146 -0.27 -11.96 14.02
C GLY A 146 -0.54 -13.42 14.42
N LYS A 147 -0.98 -13.65 15.65
CA LYS A 147 -1.36 -14.98 16.14
C LYS A 147 -2.56 -15.55 15.38
N GLU A 148 -3.58 -14.73 15.15
CA GLU A 148 -4.73 -15.10 14.31
C GLU A 148 -4.29 -15.44 12.89
N ALA A 149 -3.45 -14.61 12.26
CA ALA A 149 -2.95 -14.84 10.91
C ALA A 149 -2.25 -16.20 10.76
N LEU A 150 -1.42 -16.57 11.73
CA LEU A 150 -0.68 -17.83 11.72
C LEU A 150 -1.57 -19.05 12.02
N SER A 151 -2.70 -18.88 12.70
CA SER A 151 -3.65 -19.93 13.03
C SER A 151 -4.79 -20.07 12.01
N ASN A 152 -5.08 -19.03 11.23
CA ASN A 152 -6.16 -19.00 10.25
C ASN A 152 -5.72 -19.61 8.92
N ARG A 153 -5.74 -20.94 8.85
CA ARG A 153 -5.32 -21.70 7.67
C ARG A 153 -6.15 -21.38 6.44
N GLU A 154 -7.43 -21.16 6.61
CA GLU A 154 -8.35 -20.87 5.50
C GLU A 154 -7.98 -19.53 4.83
N LEU A 155 -7.77 -18.48 5.62
CA LEU A 155 -7.29 -17.19 5.12
C LEU A 155 -5.94 -17.31 4.44
N TYR A 156 -5.01 -18.05 5.06
CA TYR A 156 -3.67 -18.28 4.50
C TYR A 156 -3.74 -18.89 3.10
N ASP A 157 -4.47 -20.01 2.96
CA ASP A 157 -4.60 -20.73 1.70
C ASP A 157 -5.35 -19.90 0.64
N ALA A 158 -6.39 -19.15 1.04
CA ALA A 158 -7.10 -18.25 0.14
C ALA A 158 -6.20 -17.16 -0.45
N ILE A 159 -5.28 -16.62 0.36
CA ILE A 159 -4.31 -15.62 -0.11
C ILE A 159 -3.32 -16.25 -1.10
N VAL A 160 -2.79 -17.44 -0.81
CA VAL A 160 -1.86 -18.13 -1.71
C VAL A 160 -2.53 -18.39 -3.06
N GLU A 161 -3.74 -18.92 -3.08
CA GLU A 161 -4.49 -19.17 -4.32
C GLU A 161 -4.79 -17.88 -5.08
N HIS A 162 -5.18 -16.82 -4.38
CA HIS A 162 -5.38 -15.51 -5.00
C HIS A 162 -4.09 -15.00 -5.65
N ARG A 163 -2.96 -15.03 -4.95
CA ARG A 163 -1.67 -14.58 -5.47
C ARG A 163 -1.22 -15.43 -6.67
N LYS A 164 -1.42 -16.74 -6.60
CA LYS A 164 -1.15 -17.66 -7.71
C LYS A 164 -1.97 -17.33 -8.96
N ALA A 165 -3.25 -16.99 -8.78
CA ALA A 165 -4.16 -16.71 -9.88
C ALA A 165 -3.97 -15.31 -10.49
N TYR A 166 -3.84 -14.28 -9.65
CA TYR A 166 -3.86 -12.88 -10.09
C TYR A 166 -2.47 -12.26 -10.23
N TYR A 167 -1.55 -12.51 -9.29
CA TYR A 167 -0.17 -12.03 -9.42
C TYR A 167 0.62 -12.88 -10.41
N ALA A 168 0.45 -14.19 -10.36
CA ALA A 168 1.00 -15.17 -11.30
C ALA A 168 2.48 -14.93 -11.66
N LEU A 169 3.31 -14.62 -10.65
CA LEU A 169 4.72 -14.29 -10.83
C LEU A 169 5.50 -15.53 -11.30
N LYS A 170 6.07 -15.49 -12.49
CA LYS A 170 6.71 -16.65 -13.14
C LYS A 170 7.92 -17.22 -12.39
N TYR A 171 8.56 -16.42 -11.56
CA TYR A 171 9.73 -16.83 -10.77
C TYR A 171 9.35 -17.38 -9.38
N VAL A 172 8.06 -17.35 -9.01
CA VAL A 172 7.57 -17.80 -7.71
C VAL A 172 7.03 -19.20 -7.80
N ASN A 173 7.52 -20.08 -6.91
CA ASN A 173 6.91 -21.39 -6.70
C ASN A 173 5.84 -21.28 -5.60
N TYR A 174 4.60 -21.04 -5.99
CA TYR A 174 3.48 -20.94 -5.04
C TYR A 174 3.18 -22.24 -4.29
N ASP A 175 3.57 -23.41 -4.82
CA ASP A 175 3.38 -24.68 -4.14
C ASP A 175 4.31 -24.82 -2.91
N SER A 176 5.35 -24.00 -2.83
CA SER A 176 6.21 -23.86 -1.63
C SER A 176 5.69 -22.87 -0.59
N HIS A 177 4.59 -22.17 -0.87
CA HIS A 177 3.97 -21.22 0.06
C HIS A 177 3.06 -21.93 1.05
N THR A 178 3.62 -22.85 1.81
CA THR A 178 2.93 -23.48 2.95
C THR A 178 3.54 -22.99 4.27
N PRO A 179 2.82 -23.02 5.39
CA PRO A 179 3.36 -22.59 6.68
C PRO A 179 4.66 -23.27 7.12
N SER A 180 4.90 -24.49 6.61
CA SER A 180 6.09 -25.27 6.94
C SER A 180 7.27 -25.05 6.00
N THR A 181 7.05 -24.52 4.80
CA THR A 181 8.07 -24.42 3.75
C THR A 181 8.30 -22.99 3.27
N ILE A 182 7.42 -22.06 3.64
CA ILE A 182 7.57 -20.65 3.26
C ILE A 182 8.88 -20.10 3.85
N ASN A 183 9.65 -19.43 3.00
CA ASN A 183 10.89 -18.78 3.39
C ASN A 183 10.85 -17.30 3.03
N PHE A 184 11.14 -16.45 4.00
CA PHE A 184 11.24 -15.00 3.87
C PHE A 184 12.55 -14.43 4.41
N THR A 185 13.57 -15.31 4.43
CA THR A 185 14.95 -14.97 4.77
C THR A 185 15.88 -15.30 3.60
N ILE A 186 17.02 -14.64 3.54
CA ILE A 186 18.10 -14.90 2.57
C ILE A 186 18.97 -16.03 3.07
#